data_8b80ad6c4fc373a929dcc02739caea16
#
_entry.id   8b80ad6c4fc373a929dcc02739caea16
#
_cell.length_a   1.000
_cell.length_b   1.000
_cell.length_c   1.000
_cell.angle_alpha   90.00
_cell.angle_beta   90.00
_cell.angle_gamma   90.00
#
_symmetry.space_group_name_H-M   'P 1'
#
loop_
_entity.id
_entity.type
_entity.pdbx_description
1 polymer ?
#
loop_
_entity_poly.entity_id
_entity_poly.type
_entity_poly.pdbx_seq_one_letter_code
_entity_poly.pdbx_strand_id
1 'polypeptide(L)'
;MKLFAAALFVSAAAVAVQPALAQLTGDIARIVDEGMNRSHAMLDASELMDGIGARLTNSPNIHRAEDWAVAKFQSIGLSNVHREPFDFGRGWEIESSSVRMVSPRPLQLTAIPVAWSPSTNGTIRAPIVVAPINRKEQLAAYHGKLAGKIVLISLPGEGSEPNEPAFKRLSSEDIAKLDKYEQPTFDPSQAAGFLKRIQLARDIDAFLAQEGALAAVRISYRDGKLLSGEGYDHQVGRTPKVPFVELAAEDYRRLARLAKTGPAPVLEIDSDVRFFDGDTHANNIIADIPGSDPKAGYVMAGAHFDSWTAGDGAADNGAGSIIVMEAARILKQLGIRPKRTIRFALWEGEEQGLFGSLNYVNQHIARRPYQVGEDGIQNYTQWSTSFPITPLPGYRDLKAYFNVDNGSGKLRGIYAEGNAGAVPLLHQWLAPFASMGAGTVVAAPTGGTDHVFFESVGIPGFQFIQDPLDYESRVHHSNIDTLDHVKAEDMRQAAVVMAGMLLEAANSDQVLPTLPVPSQPVITDPFKYDYPEPK
;
A
#
# COMPACT_ATOMS: atom_id res chain seq x y z
N MET A 1 -35.41 61.86 51.04
CA MET A 1 -35.96 60.61 50.45
C MET A 1 -34.89 60.00 49.54
N LYS A 2 -34.19 58.99 50.00
CA LYS A 2 -33.15 58.27 49.26
C LYS A 2 -33.74 56.91 48.85
N LEU A 3 -33.91 56.65 47.54
CA LEU A 3 -34.29 55.36 47.00
C LEU A 3 -33.00 54.51 46.84
N PHE A 4 -32.96 53.36 47.49
CA PHE A 4 -31.98 52.30 47.21
C PHE A 4 -32.52 51.40 46.15
N ALA A 5 -31.78 51.27 45.06
CA ALA A 5 -32.02 50.24 44.04
C ALA A 5 -31.13 49.02 44.35
N ALA A 6 -31.76 47.86 44.59
CA ALA A 6 -31.09 46.62 44.79
C ALA A 6 -30.91 45.93 43.39
N ALA A 7 -29.67 45.70 42.98
CA ALA A 7 -29.36 44.93 41.81
C ALA A 7 -29.27 43.44 42.19
N LEU A 8 -30.14 42.60 41.61
CA LEU A 8 -30.02 41.14 41.68
C LEU A 8 -29.00 40.67 40.64
N PHE A 9 -27.88 40.14 41.11
CA PHE A 9 -26.97 39.35 40.26
C PHE A 9 -27.50 37.90 40.16
N VAL A 10 -27.97 37.50 39.00
CA VAL A 10 -28.24 36.09 38.66
C VAL A 10 -26.95 35.47 38.14
N SER A 11 -26.28 34.68 38.95
CA SER A 11 -25.14 33.87 38.54
C SER A 11 -25.64 32.67 37.74
N ALA A 12 -25.49 32.70 36.43
CA ALA A 12 -25.66 31.52 35.58
C ALA A 12 -24.44 30.60 35.78
N ALA A 13 -24.62 29.53 36.55
CA ALA A 13 -23.64 28.43 36.59
C ALA A 13 -23.70 27.67 35.27
N ALA A 14 -22.69 27.86 34.46
CA ALA A 14 -22.47 27.01 33.29
C ALA A 14 -22.07 25.62 33.77
N VAL A 15 -23.02 24.69 33.72
CA VAL A 15 -22.72 23.25 33.89
C VAL A 15 -21.99 22.82 32.64
N ALA A 16 -20.66 22.70 32.72
CA ALA A 16 -19.87 22.03 31.70
C ALA A 16 -20.30 20.55 31.70
N VAL A 17 -21.05 20.16 30.71
CA VAL A 17 -21.31 18.74 30.38
C VAL A 17 -19.99 18.18 29.92
N GLN A 18 -19.20 17.60 30.80
CA GLN A 18 -18.12 16.69 30.41
C GLN A 18 -18.79 15.50 29.68
N PRO A 19 -18.34 15.14 28.44
CA PRO A 19 -18.81 13.91 27.86
C PRO A 19 -18.40 12.77 28.79
N ALA A 20 -19.39 12.01 29.25
CA ALA A 20 -19.14 10.80 30.03
C ALA A 20 -18.28 9.88 29.20
N LEU A 21 -17.01 9.75 29.54
CA LEU A 21 -16.14 8.69 29.06
C LEU A 21 -16.85 7.39 29.48
N ALA A 22 -17.34 6.64 28.51
CA ALA A 22 -17.84 5.31 28.75
C ALA A 22 -16.71 4.56 29.46
N GLN A 23 -16.97 4.09 30.68
CA GLN A 23 -15.95 3.45 31.51
C GLN A 23 -15.62 2.12 30.82
N LEU A 24 -14.43 2.07 30.20
CA LEU A 24 -13.93 0.84 29.59
C LEU A 24 -13.87 -0.25 30.66
N THR A 25 -14.37 -1.43 30.36
CA THR A 25 -14.43 -2.55 31.32
C THR A 25 -13.81 -3.81 30.73
N GLY A 26 -13.41 -4.72 31.60
CA GLY A 26 -12.92 -6.03 31.18
C GLY A 26 -11.67 -6.01 30.32
N ASP A 27 -11.64 -6.83 29.27
CA ASP A 27 -10.46 -7.02 28.43
C ASP A 27 -10.13 -5.80 27.57
N ILE A 28 -11.13 -5.01 27.17
CA ILE A 28 -10.88 -3.78 26.41
C ILE A 28 -10.07 -2.77 27.22
N ALA A 29 -10.38 -2.58 28.51
CA ALA A 29 -9.59 -1.71 29.38
C ALA A 29 -8.14 -2.19 29.51
N ARG A 30 -7.92 -3.52 29.58
CA ARG A 30 -6.60 -4.12 29.65
C ARG A 30 -5.83 -3.93 28.34
N ILE A 31 -6.50 -4.07 27.18
CA ILE A 31 -5.93 -3.82 25.86
C ILE A 31 -5.46 -2.36 25.74
N VAL A 32 -6.29 -1.41 26.14
CA VAL A 32 -5.95 0.01 26.12
C VAL A 32 -4.74 0.29 27.02
N ASP A 33 -4.75 -0.22 28.25
CA ASP A 33 -3.63 -0.01 29.18
C ASP A 33 -2.33 -0.64 28.68
N GLU A 34 -2.37 -1.86 28.15
CA GLU A 34 -1.19 -2.55 27.59
C GLU A 34 -0.64 -1.82 26.38
N GLY A 35 -1.49 -1.51 25.39
CA GLY A 35 -1.04 -0.92 24.13
C GLY A 35 -0.63 0.56 24.27
N MET A 36 -1.29 1.35 25.12
CA MET A 36 -0.92 2.76 25.29
C MET A 36 0.30 2.96 26.18
N ASN A 37 0.52 2.11 27.19
CA ASN A 37 1.53 2.33 28.22
C ASN A 37 2.75 1.40 28.12
N ARG A 38 2.64 0.27 27.42
CA ARG A 38 3.69 -0.77 27.32
C ARG A 38 3.91 -1.26 25.90
N SER A 39 3.64 -0.39 24.93
CA SER A 39 3.78 -0.72 23.49
C SER A 39 5.25 -0.95 23.09
N HIS A 40 5.46 -1.92 22.23
CA HIS A 40 6.71 -2.18 21.56
C HIS A 40 6.76 -1.62 20.14
N ALA A 41 5.66 -1.05 19.63
CA ALA A 41 5.49 -0.69 18.22
C ALA A 41 6.66 0.14 17.66
N MET A 42 7.14 1.17 18.37
CA MET A 42 8.24 1.99 17.85
C MET A 42 9.60 1.31 17.90
N LEU A 43 9.82 0.39 18.85
CA LEU A 43 11.05 -0.42 18.87
C LEU A 43 11.07 -1.35 17.66
N ASP A 44 9.98 -2.08 17.44
CA ASP A 44 9.85 -3.01 16.32
C ASP A 44 9.86 -2.25 14.96
N ALA A 45 9.27 -1.05 14.91
CA ALA A 45 9.35 -0.18 13.74
C ALA A 45 10.79 0.24 13.42
N SER A 46 11.59 0.64 14.41
CA SER A 46 13.00 0.99 14.19
C SER A 46 13.83 -0.22 13.75
N GLU A 47 13.59 -1.40 14.33
CA GLU A 47 14.28 -2.62 13.89
C GLU A 47 13.97 -2.96 12.43
N LEU A 48 12.71 -2.81 11.99
CA LEU A 48 12.27 -3.12 10.64
C LEU A 48 12.72 -2.05 9.62
N MET A 49 12.44 -0.78 9.91
CA MET A 49 12.62 0.33 8.97
C MET A 49 14.07 0.83 8.96
N ASP A 50 14.65 1.20 10.13
CA ASP A 50 16.04 1.67 10.20
C ASP A 50 17.04 0.50 10.09
N GLY A 51 16.69 -0.67 10.65
CA GLY A 51 17.61 -1.81 10.73
C GLY A 51 17.66 -2.67 9.47
N ILE A 52 16.53 -2.91 8.82
CA ILE A 52 16.41 -3.70 7.60
C ILE A 52 16.23 -2.80 6.39
N GLY A 53 15.32 -1.82 6.45
CA GLY A 53 15.07 -0.84 5.40
C GLY A 53 14.10 -1.31 4.33
N ALA A 54 14.31 -0.85 3.10
CA ALA A 54 13.50 -1.17 1.93
C ALA A 54 13.33 -2.69 1.72
N ARG A 55 12.11 -3.11 1.43
CA ARG A 55 11.71 -4.53 1.43
C ARG A 55 11.05 -4.92 0.10
N LEU A 56 11.75 -4.64 -1.02
CA LEU A 56 11.23 -5.03 -2.33
C LEU A 56 10.94 -6.53 -2.36
N THR A 57 9.79 -6.91 -2.87
CA THR A 57 9.36 -8.32 -2.95
C THR A 57 10.42 -9.21 -3.56
N ASN A 58 10.68 -10.34 -2.91
CA ASN A 58 11.70 -11.34 -3.25
C ASN A 58 13.16 -10.80 -3.28
N SER A 59 13.43 -9.65 -2.66
CA SER A 59 14.80 -9.14 -2.47
C SER A 59 15.48 -9.78 -1.25
N PRO A 60 16.82 -9.71 -1.11
CA PRO A 60 17.48 -10.15 0.10
C PRO A 60 16.99 -9.47 1.37
N ASN A 61 16.56 -8.21 1.27
CA ASN A 61 16.07 -7.46 2.42
C ASN A 61 14.71 -7.94 2.91
N ILE A 62 13.76 -8.25 2.00
CA ILE A 62 12.47 -8.81 2.43
C ILE A 62 12.67 -10.17 3.12
N HIS A 63 13.57 -11.02 2.63
CA HIS A 63 13.86 -12.29 3.29
C HIS A 63 14.45 -12.11 4.70
N ARG A 64 15.29 -11.07 4.93
CA ARG A 64 15.73 -10.71 6.29
C ARG A 64 14.57 -10.23 7.16
N ALA A 65 13.63 -9.47 6.58
CA ALA A 65 12.43 -9.02 7.27
C ALA A 65 11.49 -10.18 7.61
N GLU A 66 11.34 -11.16 6.70
CA GLU A 66 10.59 -12.39 6.97
C GLU A 66 11.19 -13.17 8.15
N ASP A 67 12.53 -13.37 8.18
CA ASP A 67 13.21 -14.02 9.29
C ASP A 67 12.94 -13.28 10.60
N TRP A 68 13.03 -11.96 10.59
CA TRP A 68 12.77 -11.11 11.72
C TRP A 68 11.30 -11.23 12.19
N ALA A 69 10.33 -11.14 11.29
CA ALA A 69 8.90 -11.21 11.62
C ALA A 69 8.51 -12.58 12.19
N VAL A 70 9.01 -13.67 11.58
CA VAL A 70 8.81 -15.04 12.08
C VAL A 70 9.39 -15.17 13.51
N ALA A 71 10.61 -14.70 13.75
CA ALA A 71 11.23 -14.73 15.08
C ALA A 71 10.43 -13.89 16.10
N LYS A 72 9.92 -12.72 15.71
CA LYS A 72 9.06 -11.87 16.56
C LYS A 72 7.78 -12.59 16.94
N PHE A 73 7.01 -13.13 15.98
CA PHE A 73 5.79 -13.88 16.26
C PHE A 73 6.05 -15.12 17.14
N GLN A 74 7.16 -15.84 16.93
CA GLN A 74 7.55 -16.95 17.78
C GLN A 74 7.90 -16.48 19.20
N SER A 75 8.62 -15.38 19.35
CA SER A 75 9.01 -14.82 20.66
C SER A 75 7.80 -14.35 21.49
N ILE A 76 6.77 -13.83 20.82
CA ILE A 76 5.47 -13.48 21.43
C ILE A 76 4.72 -14.74 21.86
N GLY A 77 5.07 -15.91 21.30
CA GLY A 77 4.44 -17.20 21.59
C GLY A 77 3.17 -17.45 20.81
N LEU A 78 3.05 -16.92 19.60
CA LEU A 78 1.96 -17.25 18.67
C LEU A 78 2.09 -18.68 18.19
N SER A 79 0.98 -19.25 17.77
CA SER A 79 0.91 -20.59 17.18
C SER A 79 0.92 -20.50 15.65
N ASN A 80 1.18 -21.64 14.99
CA ASN A 80 1.09 -21.74 13.53
C ASN A 80 1.90 -20.68 12.77
N VAL A 81 3.05 -20.29 13.33
CA VAL A 81 3.92 -19.30 12.69
C VAL A 81 4.67 -19.97 11.54
N HIS A 82 4.37 -19.54 10.31
CA HIS A 82 5.00 -20.11 9.12
C HIS A 82 5.05 -19.10 7.96
N ARG A 83 5.93 -19.41 6.99
CA ARG A 83 5.90 -18.80 5.67
C ARG A 83 4.99 -19.58 4.75
N GLU A 84 4.24 -18.89 3.92
CA GLU A 84 3.39 -19.46 2.89
C GLU A 84 3.87 -18.99 1.52
N PRO A 85 4.62 -19.83 0.78
CA PRO A 85 5.24 -19.41 -0.48
C PRO A 85 4.23 -19.30 -1.62
N PHE A 86 4.52 -18.38 -2.54
CA PHE A 86 3.80 -18.24 -3.81
C PHE A 86 4.75 -17.83 -4.94
N ASP A 87 4.42 -18.19 -6.16
CA ASP A 87 5.19 -17.81 -7.34
C ASP A 87 5.11 -16.30 -7.55
N PHE A 88 6.27 -15.63 -7.59
CA PHE A 88 6.37 -14.19 -7.82
C PHE A 88 7.26 -13.86 -9.01
N GLY A 89 8.51 -14.28 -8.97
CA GLY A 89 9.52 -13.96 -9.96
C GLY A 89 10.86 -13.62 -9.35
N ARG A 90 11.62 -12.81 -10.03
CA ARG A 90 13.03 -12.52 -9.70
C ARG A 90 13.13 -11.52 -8.56
N GLY A 91 14.03 -11.78 -7.63
CA GLY A 91 14.50 -10.77 -6.68
C GLY A 91 15.43 -9.75 -7.35
N TRP A 92 15.57 -8.58 -6.72
CA TRP A 92 16.42 -7.50 -7.22
C TRP A 92 16.85 -6.56 -6.08
N GLU A 93 18.05 -5.99 -6.19
CA GLU A 93 18.52 -4.97 -5.25
C GLU A 93 19.45 -3.96 -5.92
N ILE A 94 19.54 -2.77 -5.33
CA ILE A 94 20.51 -1.74 -5.72
C ILE A 94 21.75 -1.91 -4.84
N GLU A 95 22.92 -2.17 -5.45
CA GLU A 95 24.19 -2.18 -4.75
C GLU A 95 24.79 -0.76 -4.66
N SER A 96 24.73 -0.01 -5.75
CA SER A 96 25.11 1.39 -5.77
C SER A 96 24.48 2.13 -6.96
N SER A 97 24.26 3.43 -6.80
CA SER A 97 23.80 4.28 -7.92
C SER A 97 24.25 5.73 -7.75
N SER A 98 24.71 6.33 -8.85
CA SER A 98 24.95 7.75 -8.92
C SER A 98 24.62 8.30 -10.30
N VAL A 99 24.02 9.49 -10.32
CA VAL A 99 23.70 10.21 -11.56
C VAL A 99 24.14 11.65 -11.41
N ARG A 100 24.98 12.12 -12.34
CA ARG A 100 25.44 13.52 -12.32
C ARG A 100 25.45 14.14 -13.72
N MET A 101 25.16 15.42 -13.80
CA MET A 101 25.43 16.21 -14.97
C MET A 101 26.91 16.67 -14.92
N VAL A 102 27.65 16.49 -16.00
CA VAL A 102 29.06 16.91 -16.09
C VAL A 102 29.24 18.15 -16.99
N SER A 103 28.32 18.35 -17.93
CA SER A 103 28.29 19.53 -18.80
C SER A 103 26.84 20.01 -18.93
N PRO A 104 26.60 21.33 -18.96
CA PRO A 104 27.54 22.48 -19.03
C PRO A 104 28.24 22.80 -17.71
N ARG A 105 27.86 22.22 -16.59
CA ARG A 105 28.50 22.36 -15.28
C ARG A 105 28.32 21.10 -14.44
N PRO A 106 29.22 20.79 -13.51
CA PRO A 106 29.02 19.68 -12.60
C PRO A 106 27.80 19.89 -11.68
N LEU A 107 26.96 18.88 -11.55
CA LEU A 107 25.81 18.87 -10.64
C LEU A 107 25.41 17.43 -10.32
N GLN A 108 25.38 17.09 -9.02
CA GLN A 108 24.76 15.84 -8.58
C GLN A 108 23.24 15.92 -8.80
N LEU A 109 22.66 14.89 -9.38
CA LEU A 109 21.23 14.79 -9.62
C LEU A 109 20.59 13.84 -8.62
N THR A 110 19.36 14.12 -8.26
CA THR A 110 18.55 13.24 -7.41
C THR A 110 17.92 12.17 -8.31
N ALA A 111 18.34 10.92 -8.13
CA ALA A 111 17.98 9.81 -9.01
C ALA A 111 17.98 8.47 -8.29
N ILE A 112 17.23 7.51 -8.84
CA ILE A 112 17.20 6.11 -8.41
C ILE A 112 17.08 5.20 -9.64
N PRO A 113 17.70 4.00 -9.66
CA PRO A 113 17.39 2.98 -10.66
C PRO A 113 15.93 2.57 -10.57
N VAL A 114 15.31 2.34 -11.71
CA VAL A 114 13.97 1.73 -11.77
C VAL A 114 14.09 0.24 -11.40
N ALA A 115 13.23 -0.24 -10.53
CA ALA A 115 13.26 -1.63 -10.07
C ALA A 115 13.26 -2.63 -11.25
N TRP A 116 14.05 -3.69 -11.12
CA TRP A 116 14.33 -4.69 -12.15
C TRP A 116 14.96 -4.17 -13.45
N SER A 117 15.49 -2.95 -13.47
CA SER A 117 16.36 -2.52 -14.58
C SER A 117 17.79 -3.07 -14.42
N PRO A 118 18.56 -3.25 -15.53
CA PRO A 118 19.93 -3.77 -15.45
C PRO A 118 20.94 -2.71 -15.01
N SER A 119 22.12 -3.17 -14.57
CA SER A 119 23.30 -2.33 -14.30
C SER A 119 23.76 -1.58 -15.54
N THR A 120 24.47 -0.47 -15.35
CA THR A 120 25.18 0.24 -16.42
C THR A 120 26.44 -0.47 -16.92
N ASN A 121 26.91 -1.50 -16.20
CA ASN A 121 28.16 -2.22 -16.48
C ASN A 121 29.38 -1.26 -16.56
N GLY A 122 29.50 -0.41 -15.56
CA GLY A 122 30.45 0.70 -15.47
C GLY A 122 29.80 2.04 -15.82
N THR A 123 30.57 3.11 -15.70
CA THR A 123 30.04 4.47 -15.86
C THR A 123 29.68 4.77 -17.33
N ILE A 124 28.43 5.06 -17.62
CA ILE A 124 27.94 5.60 -18.89
C ILE A 124 28.12 7.12 -18.87
N ARG A 125 28.86 7.65 -19.86
CA ARG A 125 28.99 9.10 -20.05
C ARG A 125 28.58 9.49 -21.46
N ALA A 126 27.47 10.23 -21.58
CA ALA A 126 26.91 10.58 -22.88
C ALA A 126 26.05 11.85 -22.84
N PRO A 127 25.90 12.54 -23.99
CA PRO A 127 24.93 13.62 -24.11
C PRO A 127 23.51 13.06 -24.06
N ILE A 128 22.58 13.86 -23.50
CA ILE A 128 21.17 13.51 -23.47
C ILE A 128 20.48 13.81 -24.82
N VAL A 129 19.36 13.14 -25.03
CA VAL A 129 18.33 13.53 -26.00
C VAL A 129 16.95 13.49 -25.32
N VAL A 130 16.13 14.50 -25.56
CA VAL A 130 14.77 14.57 -25.04
C VAL A 130 13.84 13.99 -26.10
N ALA A 131 13.29 12.81 -25.81
CA ALA A 131 12.47 12.01 -26.73
C ALA A 131 11.22 11.49 -26.01
N PRO A 132 10.21 12.34 -25.72
CA PRO A 132 9.01 11.90 -25.00
C PRO A 132 8.24 10.84 -25.76
N ILE A 133 7.97 9.71 -25.09
CA ILE A 133 7.26 8.56 -25.64
C ILE A 133 6.19 8.14 -24.64
N ASN A 134 4.94 8.41 -24.93
CA ASN A 134 3.78 8.01 -24.12
C ASN A 134 2.79 7.10 -24.87
N ARG A 135 3.11 6.78 -26.13
CA ARG A 135 2.37 5.85 -26.97
C ARG A 135 3.28 5.30 -28.08
N LYS A 136 2.97 4.09 -28.53
CA LYS A 136 3.80 3.30 -29.46
C LYS A 136 4.08 4.01 -30.79
N GLU A 137 3.13 4.75 -31.32
CA GLU A 137 3.26 5.45 -32.62
C GLU A 137 4.37 6.50 -32.61
N GLN A 138 4.73 7.03 -31.44
CA GLN A 138 5.79 8.05 -31.31
C GLN A 138 7.19 7.47 -31.50
N LEU A 139 7.39 6.16 -31.33
CA LEU A 139 8.69 5.50 -31.53
C LEU A 139 9.27 5.82 -32.91
N ALA A 140 8.45 5.79 -33.96
CA ALA A 140 8.88 6.04 -35.33
C ALA A 140 9.57 7.41 -35.53
N ALA A 141 9.21 8.42 -34.75
CA ALA A 141 9.78 9.76 -34.84
C ALA A 141 11.27 9.82 -34.40
N TYR A 142 11.76 8.80 -33.71
CA TYR A 142 13.09 8.78 -33.10
C TYR A 142 14.06 7.78 -33.77
N HIS A 143 13.67 7.11 -34.85
CA HIS A 143 14.55 6.21 -35.59
C HIS A 143 15.84 6.93 -36.04
N GLY A 144 17.00 6.29 -35.79
CA GLY A 144 18.32 6.79 -36.14
C GLY A 144 18.82 7.98 -35.31
N LYS A 145 18.12 8.37 -34.22
CA LYS A 145 18.45 9.58 -33.44
C LYS A 145 19.00 9.30 -32.05
N LEU A 146 18.97 8.05 -31.58
CA LEU A 146 19.20 7.71 -30.16
C LEU A 146 20.55 7.03 -29.90
N ALA A 147 21.26 6.59 -30.95
CA ALA A 147 22.52 5.89 -30.81
C ALA A 147 23.56 6.67 -30.00
N GLY A 148 24.13 6.01 -28.97
CA GLY A 148 25.13 6.62 -28.09
C GLY A 148 24.62 7.75 -27.20
N LYS A 149 23.29 7.82 -26.93
CA LYS A 149 22.65 8.84 -26.11
C LYS A 149 22.06 8.26 -24.83
N ILE A 150 21.91 9.13 -23.83
CA ILE A 150 21.03 8.94 -22.67
C ILE A 150 19.68 9.57 -23.04
N VAL A 151 18.61 8.79 -23.03
CA VAL A 151 17.31 9.19 -23.58
C VAL A 151 16.35 9.59 -22.47
N LEU A 152 15.91 10.83 -22.45
CA LEU A 152 14.87 11.36 -21.57
C LEU A 152 13.51 11.08 -22.20
N ILE A 153 12.79 10.06 -21.70
CA ILE A 153 11.59 9.51 -22.37
C ILE A 153 10.25 10.13 -21.93
N SER A 154 10.26 10.96 -20.89
CA SER A 154 9.02 11.56 -20.36
C SER A 154 8.79 12.98 -20.88
N LEU A 155 7.52 13.40 -20.91
CA LEU A 155 7.19 14.81 -21.08
C LEU A 155 7.66 15.60 -19.85
N PRO A 156 8.43 16.70 -20.00
CA PRO A 156 8.96 17.42 -18.84
C PRO A 156 7.88 18.08 -17.97
N GLY A 157 6.77 18.54 -18.58
CA GLY A 157 5.75 19.31 -17.86
C GLY A 157 6.27 20.67 -17.33
N GLU A 158 5.47 21.34 -16.52
CA GLU A 158 5.78 22.66 -15.95
C GLU A 158 6.00 22.63 -14.43
N GLY A 159 5.61 21.54 -13.77
CA GLY A 159 5.58 21.37 -12.33
C GLY A 159 4.17 21.52 -11.77
N SER A 160 4.02 21.21 -10.48
CA SER A 160 2.76 21.33 -9.77
C SER A 160 2.71 22.57 -8.89
N GLU A 161 1.51 23.07 -8.66
CA GLU A 161 1.22 24.10 -7.64
C GLU A 161 0.38 23.43 -6.54
N PRO A 162 1.04 22.91 -5.48
CA PRO A 162 0.30 22.25 -4.41
C PRO A 162 -0.55 23.26 -3.63
N ASN A 163 -1.85 23.00 -3.54
CA ASN A 163 -2.83 23.83 -2.84
C ASN A 163 -3.39 23.17 -1.59
N GLU A 164 -3.00 21.92 -1.32
CA GLU A 164 -3.39 21.18 -0.12
C GLU A 164 -2.23 21.16 0.89
N PRO A 165 -2.52 21.16 2.20
CA PRO A 165 -1.49 21.05 3.23
C PRO A 165 -0.75 19.72 3.11
N ALA A 166 0.58 19.78 3.23
CA ALA A 166 1.41 18.58 3.16
C ALA A 166 1.15 17.59 4.30
N PHE A 167 0.72 18.07 5.46
CA PHE A 167 0.38 17.25 6.63
C PHE A 167 -1.07 17.49 7.03
N LYS A 168 -1.86 16.41 7.11
CA LYS A 168 -3.28 16.49 7.40
C LYS A 168 -3.71 15.42 8.39
N ARG A 169 -4.54 15.81 9.37
CA ARG A 169 -5.37 14.91 10.16
C ARG A 169 -6.83 15.12 9.76
N LEU A 170 -7.59 14.03 9.70
CA LEU A 170 -8.99 14.09 9.30
C LEU A 170 -9.82 14.79 10.38
N SER A 171 -10.49 15.86 10.01
CA SER A 171 -11.55 16.46 10.81
C SER A 171 -12.83 15.62 10.75
N SER A 172 -13.78 15.87 11.64
CA SER A 172 -15.10 15.22 11.57
C SER A 172 -15.82 15.52 10.24
N GLU A 173 -15.58 16.70 9.66
CA GLU A 173 -16.14 17.05 8.35
C GLU A 173 -15.48 16.28 7.20
N ASP A 174 -14.16 16.07 7.25
CA ASP A 174 -13.44 15.24 6.28
C ASP A 174 -13.96 13.79 6.31
N ILE A 175 -14.12 13.23 7.53
CA ILE A 175 -14.64 11.87 7.70
C ILE A 175 -16.09 11.76 7.20
N ALA A 176 -16.94 12.76 7.49
CA ALA A 176 -18.30 12.77 6.98
C ALA A 176 -18.39 12.81 5.44
N LYS A 177 -17.40 13.40 4.79
CA LYS A 177 -17.30 13.40 3.31
C LYS A 177 -16.91 12.03 2.74
N LEU A 178 -16.32 11.15 3.55
CA LEU A 178 -16.02 9.77 3.14
C LEU A 178 -17.28 8.90 3.11
N ASP A 179 -18.32 9.24 3.90
CA ASP A 179 -19.55 8.46 3.97
C ASP A 179 -20.45 8.70 2.76
N LYS A 180 -19.96 8.23 1.61
CA LYS A 180 -20.72 8.22 0.37
C LYS A 180 -21.03 6.77 0.03
N TYR A 181 -22.33 6.45 -0.07
CA TYR A 181 -22.71 5.19 -0.64
C TYR A 181 -22.37 5.22 -2.13
N GLU A 182 -21.40 4.41 -2.53
CA GLU A 182 -21.08 4.13 -3.93
C GLU A 182 -21.33 2.64 -4.16
N GLN A 183 -22.09 2.34 -5.21
CA GLN A 183 -22.23 0.98 -5.64
C GLN A 183 -20.90 0.53 -6.23
N PRO A 184 -20.30 -0.59 -5.77
CA PRO A 184 -19.07 -1.10 -6.35
C PRO A 184 -19.24 -1.30 -7.86
N THR A 185 -18.48 -0.56 -8.64
CA THR A 185 -18.47 -0.67 -10.10
C THR A 185 -17.15 -1.27 -10.52
N PHE A 186 -17.21 -2.30 -11.35
CA PHE A 186 -16.04 -2.85 -12.01
C PHE A 186 -15.85 -2.14 -13.36
N ASP A 187 -14.70 -1.50 -13.54
CA ASP A 187 -14.30 -0.93 -14.83
C ASP A 187 -13.22 -1.79 -15.49
N PRO A 188 -13.56 -2.62 -16.50
CA PRO A 188 -12.58 -3.44 -17.19
C PRO A 188 -11.51 -2.62 -17.93
N SER A 189 -11.73 -1.32 -18.15
CA SER A 189 -10.76 -0.45 -18.81
C SER A 189 -9.54 -0.17 -17.94
N GLN A 190 -9.67 -0.19 -16.62
CA GLN A 190 -8.53 0.00 -15.69
C GLN A 190 -7.51 -1.14 -15.85
N ALA A 191 -7.98 -2.38 -15.86
CA ALA A 191 -7.13 -3.55 -16.10
C ALA A 191 -6.41 -3.47 -17.46
N ALA A 192 -7.16 -3.16 -18.52
CA ALA A 192 -6.60 -2.99 -19.85
C ALA A 192 -5.59 -1.82 -19.90
N GLY A 193 -5.84 -0.75 -19.15
CA GLY A 193 -4.95 0.40 -19.04
C GLY A 193 -3.61 0.04 -18.39
N PHE A 194 -3.62 -0.73 -17.31
CA PHE A 194 -2.42 -1.21 -16.63
C PHE A 194 -1.56 -2.09 -17.56
N LEU A 195 -2.17 -3.09 -18.21
CA LEU A 195 -1.46 -3.96 -19.16
C LEU A 195 -0.85 -3.18 -20.33
N LYS A 196 -1.58 -2.19 -20.87
CA LYS A 196 -1.07 -1.33 -21.94
C LYS A 196 0.15 -0.50 -21.50
N ARG A 197 0.18 -0.02 -20.25
CA ARG A 197 1.36 0.70 -19.73
C ARG A 197 2.58 -0.20 -19.63
N ILE A 198 2.43 -1.41 -19.11
CA ILE A 198 3.53 -2.37 -19.03
C ILE A 198 4.01 -2.74 -20.45
N GLN A 199 3.10 -3.03 -21.37
CA GLN A 199 3.48 -3.35 -22.74
C GLN A 199 4.21 -2.19 -23.44
N LEU A 200 3.76 -0.96 -23.24
CA LEU A 200 4.45 0.22 -23.76
C LEU A 200 5.86 0.36 -23.19
N ALA A 201 6.05 0.15 -21.87
CA ALA A 201 7.38 0.19 -21.27
C ALA A 201 8.33 -0.84 -21.90
N ARG A 202 7.82 -2.03 -22.19
CA ARG A 202 8.55 -3.12 -22.88
C ARG A 202 8.88 -2.77 -24.34
N ASP A 203 7.93 -2.19 -25.07
CA ASP A 203 8.15 -1.71 -26.44
C ASP A 203 9.20 -0.59 -26.48
N ILE A 204 9.21 0.29 -25.49
CA ILE A 204 10.22 1.36 -25.34
C ILE A 204 11.59 0.74 -25.08
N ASP A 205 11.74 -0.18 -24.11
CA ASP A 205 13.01 -0.85 -23.82
C ASP A 205 13.59 -1.53 -25.08
N ALA A 206 12.78 -2.32 -25.78
CA ALA A 206 13.18 -3.01 -26.99
C ALA A 206 13.61 -2.02 -28.10
N PHE A 207 12.87 -0.94 -28.28
CA PHE A 207 13.17 0.10 -29.26
C PHE A 207 14.47 0.84 -28.91
N LEU A 208 14.66 1.26 -27.66
CA LEU A 208 15.86 1.96 -27.22
C LEU A 208 17.12 1.10 -27.41
N ALA A 209 17.01 -0.19 -27.10
CA ALA A 209 18.09 -1.14 -27.33
C ALA A 209 18.43 -1.28 -28.83
N GLN A 210 17.40 -1.37 -29.68
CA GLN A 210 17.58 -1.46 -31.15
C GLN A 210 18.22 -0.20 -31.72
N GLU A 211 17.87 0.97 -31.20
CA GLU A 211 18.42 2.26 -31.61
C GLU A 211 19.82 2.53 -31.04
N GLY A 212 20.36 1.68 -30.18
CA GLY A 212 21.67 1.84 -29.56
C GLY A 212 21.72 2.94 -28.49
N ALA A 213 20.61 3.21 -27.81
CA ALA A 213 20.58 4.06 -26.65
C ALA A 213 21.39 3.44 -25.50
N LEU A 214 22.09 4.26 -24.72
CA LEU A 214 22.94 3.80 -23.63
C LEU A 214 22.19 3.65 -22.32
N ALA A 215 21.21 4.51 -22.06
CA ALA A 215 20.36 4.48 -20.87
C ALA A 215 19.06 5.24 -21.15
N ALA A 216 18.02 4.88 -20.41
CA ALA A 216 16.74 5.59 -20.37
C ALA A 216 16.57 6.34 -19.05
N VAL A 217 15.90 7.50 -19.12
CA VAL A 217 15.62 8.33 -17.96
C VAL A 217 14.16 8.76 -18.01
N ARG A 218 13.41 8.47 -16.93
CA ARG A 218 12.07 9.02 -16.73
C ARG A 218 12.05 10.12 -15.69
N ILE A 219 11.01 10.95 -15.74
CA ILE A 219 10.72 11.94 -14.70
C ILE A 219 9.98 11.28 -13.55
N SER A 220 10.29 11.65 -12.32
CA SER A 220 9.43 11.32 -11.18
C SER A 220 8.05 11.97 -11.34
N TYR A 221 7.01 11.26 -10.94
CA TYR A 221 5.64 11.76 -11.06
C TYR A 221 5.28 12.83 -10.02
N ARG A 222 6.14 13.04 -9.00
CA ARG A 222 5.99 14.05 -7.96
C ARG A 222 7.11 15.09 -8.01
N ASP A 223 6.76 16.32 -7.67
CA ASP A 223 7.71 17.40 -7.39
C ASP A 223 8.28 17.28 -5.98
N GLY A 224 9.24 18.17 -5.62
CA GLY A 224 9.84 18.20 -4.29
C GLY A 224 11.06 17.30 -4.13
N LYS A 225 11.73 16.93 -5.20
CA LYS A 225 12.86 15.99 -5.19
C LYS A 225 12.48 14.58 -4.74
N LEU A 226 11.22 14.22 -4.88
CA LEU A 226 10.73 12.88 -4.57
C LEU A 226 11.06 11.90 -5.70
N LEU A 227 11.35 10.66 -5.32
CA LEU A 227 11.65 9.55 -6.21
C LEU A 227 10.83 8.35 -5.79
N SER A 228 10.35 7.57 -6.76
CA SER A 228 9.64 6.31 -6.54
C SER A 228 10.48 5.09 -6.92
N GLY A 229 11.03 5.08 -8.12
CA GLY A 229 11.83 3.95 -8.61
C GLY A 229 11.02 2.68 -8.94
N GLU A 230 9.69 2.76 -8.97
CA GLU A 230 8.81 1.62 -9.28
C GLU A 230 9.15 0.92 -10.60
N GLY A 231 9.01 -0.40 -10.63
CA GLY A 231 9.21 -1.22 -11.84
C GLY A 231 8.42 -2.52 -11.76
N TYR A 232 8.22 -3.18 -12.92
CA TYR A 232 7.32 -4.36 -13.00
C TYR A 232 7.90 -5.51 -13.85
N ASP A 233 9.20 -5.52 -14.12
CA ASP A 233 9.85 -6.57 -14.95
C ASP A 233 10.48 -7.68 -14.10
N HIS A 234 9.77 -8.11 -13.04
CA HIS A 234 10.18 -9.17 -12.13
C HIS A 234 10.03 -10.59 -12.69
N GLN A 235 9.38 -10.79 -13.83
CA GLN A 235 9.10 -12.11 -14.37
C GLN A 235 10.38 -12.86 -14.78
N VAL A 236 10.41 -14.17 -14.49
CA VAL A 236 11.50 -15.05 -14.89
C VAL A 236 11.71 -15.04 -16.40
N GLY A 237 12.98 -14.98 -16.83
CA GLY A 237 13.32 -14.94 -18.26
C GLY A 237 13.19 -13.57 -18.92
N ARG A 238 12.74 -12.57 -18.19
CA ARG A 238 12.74 -11.18 -18.64
C ARG A 238 13.89 -10.41 -18.04
N THR A 239 14.65 -9.74 -18.91
CA THR A 239 15.65 -8.76 -18.48
C THR A 239 15.52 -7.58 -19.41
N PRO A 240 15.16 -6.39 -18.91
CA PRO A 240 15.24 -5.16 -19.69
C PRO A 240 16.66 -4.99 -20.25
N LYS A 241 16.75 -4.41 -21.43
CA LYS A 241 18.01 -4.34 -22.19
C LYS A 241 18.78 -3.06 -21.94
N VAL A 242 18.08 -2.01 -21.49
CA VAL A 242 18.64 -0.68 -21.31
C VAL A 242 18.55 -0.31 -19.83
N PRO A 243 19.68 0.15 -19.20
CA PRO A 243 19.61 0.70 -17.85
C PRO A 243 18.60 1.84 -17.76
N PHE A 244 17.76 1.81 -16.72
CA PHE A 244 16.67 2.76 -16.58
C PHE A 244 16.73 3.42 -15.21
N VAL A 245 16.76 4.75 -15.17
CA VAL A 245 16.78 5.54 -13.95
C VAL A 245 15.61 6.54 -13.91
N GLU A 246 15.12 6.80 -12.73
CA GLU A 246 14.17 7.87 -12.46
C GLU A 246 14.91 9.06 -11.90
N LEU A 247 14.67 10.26 -12.45
CA LEU A 247 15.17 11.52 -11.94
C LEU A 247 14.05 12.28 -11.24
N ALA A 248 14.40 12.97 -10.17
CA ALA A 248 13.54 13.97 -9.57
C ALA A 248 13.06 14.97 -10.63
N ALA A 249 11.80 15.35 -10.54
CA ALA A 249 11.11 16.11 -11.57
C ALA A 249 11.81 17.45 -11.89
N GLU A 250 12.34 18.13 -10.88
CA GLU A 250 13.05 19.41 -11.06
C GLU A 250 14.36 19.23 -11.81
N ASP A 251 15.09 18.15 -11.55
CA ASP A 251 16.35 17.86 -12.26
C ASP A 251 16.08 17.45 -13.70
N TYR A 252 15.07 16.61 -13.92
CA TYR A 252 14.64 16.23 -15.27
C TYR A 252 14.24 17.45 -16.10
N ARG A 253 13.38 18.33 -15.57
CA ARG A 253 12.96 19.56 -16.24
C ARG A 253 14.12 20.52 -16.51
N ARG A 254 15.09 20.61 -15.59
CA ARG A 254 16.33 21.39 -15.79
C ARG A 254 17.09 20.88 -16.99
N LEU A 255 17.33 19.57 -17.09
CA LEU A 255 18.03 18.97 -18.22
C LEU A 255 17.31 19.22 -19.54
N ALA A 256 15.99 19.07 -19.55
CA ALA A 256 15.17 19.33 -20.74
C ALA A 256 15.24 20.80 -21.20
N ARG A 257 15.23 21.75 -20.25
CA ARG A 257 15.41 23.18 -20.59
C ARG A 257 16.81 23.49 -21.14
N LEU A 258 17.85 22.93 -20.52
CA LEU A 258 19.24 23.12 -21.00
C LEU A 258 19.41 22.55 -22.42
N ALA A 259 18.82 21.40 -22.71
CA ALA A 259 18.87 20.78 -24.04
C ALA A 259 18.18 21.63 -25.13
N LYS A 260 17.23 22.50 -24.77
CA LYS A 260 16.55 23.40 -25.71
C LYS A 260 17.34 24.67 -26.03
N THR A 261 18.20 25.12 -25.11
CA THR A 261 18.82 26.48 -25.17
C THR A 261 20.32 26.47 -25.49
N GLY A 262 20.95 25.27 -25.49
CA GLY A 262 22.39 25.17 -25.72
C GLY A 262 22.80 23.77 -26.20
N PRO A 263 24.11 23.46 -26.15
CA PRO A 263 24.56 22.08 -26.35
C PRO A 263 23.88 21.14 -25.37
N ALA A 264 23.54 19.93 -25.83
CA ALA A 264 22.88 18.93 -24.97
C ALA A 264 23.73 18.65 -23.72
N PRO A 265 23.15 18.68 -22.52
CA PRO A 265 23.86 18.29 -21.30
C PRO A 265 24.47 16.90 -21.45
N VAL A 266 25.63 16.71 -20.83
CA VAL A 266 26.26 15.39 -20.71
C VAL A 266 26.04 14.87 -19.31
N LEU A 267 25.51 13.64 -19.20
CA LEU A 267 25.35 12.94 -17.95
C LEU A 267 26.41 11.84 -17.77
N GLU A 268 26.72 11.57 -16.53
CA GLU A 268 27.31 10.31 -16.10
C GLU A 268 26.29 9.56 -15.26
N ILE A 269 26.06 8.29 -15.59
CA ILE A 269 25.22 7.34 -14.86
C ILE A 269 26.10 6.15 -14.50
N ASP A 270 26.17 5.82 -13.24
CA ASP A 270 26.83 4.64 -12.72
C ASP A 270 25.84 3.94 -11.77
N SER A 271 25.39 2.77 -12.15
CA SER A 271 24.38 2.01 -11.40
C SER A 271 24.74 0.55 -11.40
N ASP A 272 24.96 0.00 -10.22
CA ASP A 272 25.18 -1.42 -10.00
C ASP A 272 24.01 -2.02 -9.24
N VAL A 273 23.38 -3.02 -9.85
CA VAL A 273 22.20 -3.71 -9.36
C VAL A 273 22.40 -5.21 -9.49
N ARG A 274 21.72 -5.99 -8.66
CA ARG A 274 21.80 -7.43 -8.71
C ARG A 274 20.43 -8.08 -8.79
N PHE A 275 20.32 -9.07 -9.68
CA PHE A 275 19.15 -9.94 -9.82
C PHE A 275 19.38 -11.25 -9.07
N PHE A 276 18.30 -11.80 -8.51
CA PHE A 276 18.29 -13.06 -7.80
C PHE A 276 17.29 -14.00 -8.48
N ASP A 277 17.83 -15.02 -9.16
CA ASP A 277 17.05 -15.99 -9.94
C ASP A 277 16.99 -17.38 -9.28
N GLY A 278 17.62 -17.54 -8.11
CA GLY A 278 17.77 -18.83 -7.45
C GLY A 278 16.51 -19.34 -6.78
N ASP A 279 15.72 -18.43 -6.21
CA ASP A 279 14.37 -18.67 -5.70
C ASP A 279 13.44 -17.61 -6.25
N THR A 280 12.32 -18.04 -6.82
CA THR A 280 11.32 -17.17 -7.44
C THR A 280 10.04 -17.04 -6.61
N HIS A 281 10.06 -17.57 -5.39
CA HIS A 281 8.94 -17.50 -4.46
C HIS A 281 9.10 -16.33 -3.50
N ALA A 282 8.03 -15.55 -3.36
CA ALA A 282 7.82 -14.65 -2.23
C ALA A 282 6.98 -15.35 -1.17
N ASN A 283 6.90 -14.81 0.05
CA ASN A 283 6.27 -15.50 1.17
C ASN A 283 5.31 -14.59 1.95
N ASN A 284 4.07 -15.01 2.09
CA ASN A 284 3.24 -14.49 3.17
C ASN A 284 3.72 -15.03 4.51
N ILE A 285 3.57 -14.24 5.58
CA ILE A 285 3.84 -14.70 6.94
C ILE A 285 2.52 -14.81 7.67
N ILE A 286 2.22 -16.00 8.21
CA ILE A 286 0.99 -16.30 8.91
C ILE A 286 1.29 -16.69 10.35
N ALA A 287 0.44 -16.21 11.28
CA ALA A 287 0.51 -16.57 12.69
C ALA A 287 -0.87 -16.55 13.33
N ASP A 288 -1.09 -17.36 14.38
CA ASP A 288 -2.41 -17.54 15.00
C ASP A 288 -2.37 -17.38 16.53
N ILE A 289 -3.43 -16.78 17.08
CA ILE A 289 -3.86 -16.98 18.46
C ILE A 289 -5.03 -17.96 18.40
N PRO A 290 -4.88 -19.22 18.89
CA PRO A 290 -5.92 -20.23 18.79
C PRO A 290 -7.19 -19.85 19.54
N GLY A 291 -8.34 -20.08 18.91
CA GLY A 291 -9.64 -19.94 19.54
C GLY A 291 -9.95 -21.07 20.52
N SER A 292 -10.85 -20.80 21.46
CA SER A 292 -11.35 -21.82 22.40
C SER A 292 -12.37 -22.79 21.78
N ASP A 293 -12.99 -22.42 20.66
CA ASP A 293 -13.90 -23.25 19.88
C ASP A 293 -13.34 -23.50 18.46
N PRO A 294 -12.75 -24.67 18.21
CA PRO A 294 -12.17 -24.99 16.90
C PRO A 294 -13.17 -24.98 15.73
N LYS A 295 -14.49 -25.05 16.03
CA LYS A 295 -15.55 -25.03 15.01
C LYS A 295 -16.09 -23.65 14.72
N ALA A 296 -15.71 -22.64 15.51
CA ALA A 296 -16.20 -21.27 15.33
C ALA A 296 -15.55 -20.55 14.13
N GLY A 297 -14.49 -21.12 13.56
CA GLY A 297 -13.71 -20.51 12.47
C GLY A 297 -12.71 -19.49 12.98
N TYR A 298 -12.35 -18.53 12.12
CA TYR A 298 -11.36 -17.51 12.46
C TYR A 298 -11.72 -16.12 11.90
N VAL A 299 -11.16 -15.10 12.52
CA VAL A 299 -11.08 -13.73 12.01
C VAL A 299 -9.63 -13.43 11.69
N MET A 300 -9.39 -12.49 10.80
CA MET A 300 -8.05 -12.23 10.30
C MET A 300 -7.76 -10.73 10.23
N ALA A 301 -6.55 -10.34 10.56
CA ALA A 301 -6.00 -9.03 10.28
C ALA A 301 -4.75 -9.16 9.43
N GLY A 302 -4.50 -8.18 8.56
CA GLY A 302 -3.30 -8.16 7.73
C GLY A 302 -2.90 -6.76 7.29
N ALA A 303 -1.68 -6.69 6.79
CA ALA A 303 -1.07 -5.56 6.13
C ALA A 303 0.00 -6.10 5.19
N HIS A 304 0.35 -5.37 4.12
CA HIS A 304 1.48 -5.82 3.33
C HIS A 304 2.81 -5.51 4.01
N PHE A 305 3.80 -6.30 3.67
CA PHE A 305 5.11 -6.32 4.31
C PHE A 305 6.23 -5.84 3.39
N ASP A 306 6.03 -5.98 2.09
CA ASP A 306 6.92 -5.45 1.07
C ASP A 306 6.80 -3.92 0.97
N SER A 307 7.74 -3.32 0.27
CA SER A 307 7.79 -1.89 -0.03
C SER A 307 8.62 -1.63 -1.28
N TRP A 308 8.50 -0.44 -1.84
CA TRP A 308 9.43 0.03 -2.87
C TRP A 308 10.83 0.32 -2.31
N THR A 309 11.80 0.52 -3.20
CA THR A 309 13.23 0.66 -2.85
C THR A 309 13.67 2.09 -2.60
N ALA A 310 12.83 3.07 -2.86
CA ALA A 310 13.22 4.48 -2.78
C ALA A 310 13.35 4.99 -1.34
N GLY A 311 12.50 4.50 -0.43
CA GLY A 311 12.49 4.78 1.00
C GLY A 311 12.60 3.49 1.82
N ASP A 312 12.41 3.59 3.14
CA ASP A 312 12.45 2.45 4.06
C ASP A 312 11.10 1.71 4.16
N GLY A 313 10.07 2.18 3.41
CA GLY A 313 8.72 1.62 3.47
C GLY A 313 8.12 1.74 4.86
N ALA A 314 8.24 2.92 5.47
CA ALA A 314 7.82 3.11 6.85
C ALA A 314 6.32 3.33 7.01
N ALA A 315 5.77 4.26 6.23
CA ALA A 315 4.33 4.49 6.19
C ALA A 315 3.63 3.53 5.22
N ASP A 316 4.38 3.04 4.21
CA ASP A 316 3.92 2.17 3.15
C ASP A 316 4.74 0.86 3.04
N ASN A 317 4.36 -0.23 3.71
CA ASN A 317 3.35 -0.32 4.76
C ASN A 317 3.94 -0.98 6.02
N GLY A 318 5.18 -0.58 6.38
CA GLY A 318 5.80 -1.01 7.62
C GLY A 318 4.96 -0.65 8.85
N ALA A 319 4.31 0.53 8.84
CA ALA A 319 3.42 0.95 9.91
C ALA A 319 2.24 -0.02 10.08
N GLY A 320 1.56 -0.39 9.00
CA GLY A 320 0.47 -1.36 9.04
C GLY A 320 0.94 -2.73 9.55
N SER A 321 2.06 -3.22 9.05
CA SER A 321 2.65 -4.47 9.50
C SER A 321 2.96 -4.46 11.00
N ILE A 322 3.55 -3.38 11.52
CA ILE A 322 3.82 -3.21 12.95
C ILE A 322 2.52 -3.11 13.76
N ILE A 323 1.48 -2.44 13.27
CA ILE A 323 0.15 -2.39 13.92
C ILE A 323 -0.43 -3.79 14.10
N VAL A 324 -0.36 -4.63 13.05
CA VAL A 324 -0.82 -6.02 13.09
C VAL A 324 -0.02 -6.85 14.10
N MET A 325 1.31 -6.72 14.09
CA MET A 325 2.20 -7.43 15.01
C MET A 325 2.01 -7.00 16.47
N GLU A 326 1.86 -5.71 16.72
CA GLU A 326 1.65 -5.17 18.06
C GLU A 326 0.25 -5.54 18.60
N ALA A 327 -0.77 -5.57 17.75
CA ALA A 327 -2.09 -6.07 18.13
C ALA A 327 -2.01 -7.55 18.58
N ALA A 328 -1.24 -8.37 17.87
CA ALA A 328 -0.98 -9.76 18.24
C ALA A 328 -0.26 -9.86 19.60
N ARG A 329 0.77 -9.01 19.79
CA ARG A 329 1.52 -8.96 21.06
C ARG A 329 0.61 -8.59 22.24
N ILE A 330 -0.19 -7.53 22.09
CA ILE A 330 -1.12 -7.07 23.14
C ILE A 330 -2.06 -8.21 23.57
N LEU A 331 -2.74 -8.84 22.61
CA LEU A 331 -3.69 -9.92 22.89
C LEU A 331 -3.02 -11.11 23.56
N LYS A 332 -1.84 -11.49 23.11
CA LYS A 332 -1.09 -12.63 23.66
C LYS A 332 -0.55 -12.33 25.06
N GLN A 333 0.04 -11.14 25.27
CA GLN A 333 0.59 -10.71 26.56
C GLN A 333 -0.48 -10.68 27.66
N LEU A 334 -1.70 -10.34 27.30
CA LEU A 334 -2.84 -10.32 28.21
C LEU A 334 -3.43 -11.69 28.50
N GLY A 335 -2.95 -12.74 27.81
CA GLY A 335 -3.46 -14.10 27.95
C GLY A 335 -4.91 -14.26 27.47
N ILE A 336 -5.33 -13.42 26.52
CA ILE A 336 -6.69 -13.44 25.98
C ILE A 336 -6.93 -14.76 25.23
N ARG A 337 -8.09 -15.37 25.51
CA ARG A 337 -8.56 -16.62 24.88
C ARG A 337 -9.82 -16.32 24.09
N PRO A 338 -9.70 -15.97 22.80
CA PRO A 338 -10.87 -15.66 21.98
C PRO A 338 -11.70 -16.93 21.71
N LYS A 339 -12.99 -16.76 21.34
CA LYS A 339 -13.83 -17.85 20.91
C LYS A 339 -13.36 -18.41 19.55
N ARG A 340 -13.17 -17.54 18.56
CA ARG A 340 -12.58 -17.87 17.25
C ARG A 340 -11.07 -17.69 17.26
N THR A 341 -10.37 -18.43 16.42
CA THR A 341 -8.96 -18.16 16.16
C THR A 341 -8.80 -16.74 15.59
N ILE A 342 -7.80 -16.02 16.05
CA ILE A 342 -7.37 -14.75 15.45
C ILE A 342 -6.10 -15.04 14.65
N ARG A 343 -6.16 -14.81 13.34
CA ARG A 343 -5.06 -14.98 12.40
C ARG A 343 -4.47 -13.63 12.04
N PHE A 344 -3.16 -13.57 11.98
CA PHE A 344 -2.39 -12.42 11.54
C PHE A 344 -1.65 -12.78 10.27
N ALA A 345 -1.66 -11.88 9.30
CA ALA A 345 -0.98 -12.03 8.03
C ALA A 345 -0.12 -10.81 7.70
N LEU A 346 1.09 -11.06 7.21
CA LEU A 346 1.91 -10.07 6.56
C LEU A 346 2.05 -10.51 5.10
N TRP A 347 1.53 -9.69 4.19
CA TRP A 347 1.48 -10.01 2.77
C TRP A 347 2.70 -9.53 2.03
N GLU A 348 3.12 -10.24 0.99
CA GLU A 348 4.14 -9.77 0.07
C GLU A 348 3.61 -9.61 -1.35
N GLY A 349 4.30 -8.77 -2.13
CA GLY A 349 3.95 -8.53 -3.52
C GLY A 349 2.69 -7.68 -3.68
N GLU A 350 2.32 -6.91 -2.67
CA GLU A 350 1.21 -5.97 -2.75
C GLU A 350 1.52 -4.90 -3.79
N GLU A 351 2.67 -4.28 -3.67
CA GLU A 351 3.18 -3.18 -4.50
C GLU A 351 3.24 -3.52 -5.99
N GLN A 352 3.39 -4.77 -6.33
CA GLN A 352 3.47 -5.21 -7.73
C GLN A 352 2.15 -5.75 -8.27
N GLY A 353 1.11 -5.89 -7.43
CA GLY A 353 -0.22 -6.32 -7.84
C GLY A 353 -0.94 -7.25 -6.86
N LEU A 354 -0.77 -7.03 -5.56
CA LEU A 354 -1.50 -7.72 -4.48
C LEU A 354 -1.32 -9.26 -4.50
N PHE A 355 -0.12 -9.73 -4.87
CA PHE A 355 0.12 -11.15 -5.13
C PHE A 355 -0.10 -12.04 -3.90
N GLY A 356 0.36 -11.60 -2.72
CA GLY A 356 0.30 -12.40 -1.50
C GLY A 356 -1.12 -12.71 -1.05
N SER A 357 -1.94 -11.69 -0.90
CA SER A 357 -3.35 -11.84 -0.51
C SER A 357 -4.17 -12.56 -1.57
N LEU A 358 -3.92 -12.31 -2.86
CA LEU A 358 -4.53 -13.03 -3.97
C LEU A 358 -4.25 -14.53 -3.86
N ASN A 359 -2.97 -14.90 -3.67
CA ASN A 359 -2.59 -16.30 -3.55
C ASN A 359 -3.22 -16.97 -2.33
N TYR A 360 -3.24 -16.29 -1.18
CA TYR A 360 -3.92 -16.80 0.01
C TYR A 360 -5.40 -17.08 -0.25
N VAL A 361 -6.13 -16.12 -0.82
CA VAL A 361 -7.55 -16.31 -1.14
C VAL A 361 -7.75 -17.47 -2.12
N ASN A 362 -6.92 -17.53 -3.17
CA ASN A 362 -7.01 -18.57 -4.20
C ASN A 362 -6.62 -19.96 -3.71
N GLN A 363 -5.80 -20.08 -2.67
CA GLN A 363 -5.37 -21.36 -2.10
C GLN A 363 -6.32 -21.85 -0.98
N HIS A 364 -6.87 -20.94 -0.16
CA HIS A 364 -7.58 -21.31 1.07
C HIS A 364 -9.06 -20.97 1.05
N ILE A 365 -9.49 -19.95 0.34
CA ILE A 365 -10.84 -19.39 0.45
C ILE A 365 -11.70 -19.76 -0.74
N ALA A 366 -11.36 -19.28 -1.93
CA ALA A 366 -12.10 -19.57 -3.15
C ALA A 366 -11.21 -19.43 -4.37
N ARG A 367 -11.43 -20.28 -5.37
CA ARG A 367 -10.75 -20.22 -6.66
C ARG A 367 -11.59 -19.53 -7.70
N ARG A 368 -10.90 -18.77 -8.55
CA ARG A 368 -11.42 -18.25 -9.81
C ARG A 368 -10.56 -18.78 -10.97
N PRO A 369 -11.12 -18.99 -12.17
CA PRO A 369 -10.30 -19.27 -13.35
C PRO A 369 -9.34 -18.10 -13.57
N TYR A 370 -8.06 -18.39 -13.56
CA TYR A 370 -7.04 -17.36 -13.70
C TYR A 370 -6.25 -17.62 -14.96
N GLN A 371 -6.18 -16.63 -15.84
CA GLN A 371 -5.36 -16.68 -17.03
C GLN A 371 -4.21 -15.70 -16.84
N VAL A 372 -3.01 -16.23 -16.77
CA VAL A 372 -1.81 -15.41 -16.96
C VAL A 372 -1.85 -14.92 -18.40
N GLY A 373 -1.72 -13.60 -18.63
CA GLY A 373 -1.65 -13.05 -19.98
C GLY A 373 -0.50 -13.68 -20.78
N GLU A 374 -0.58 -13.64 -22.11
CA GLU A 374 0.44 -14.23 -23.03
C GLU A 374 1.87 -13.76 -22.72
N ASP A 375 2.02 -12.62 -22.06
CA ASP A 375 3.28 -12.00 -21.66
C ASP A 375 3.70 -12.29 -20.21
N GLY A 376 2.99 -13.17 -19.50
CA GLY A 376 3.30 -13.57 -18.13
C GLY A 376 2.99 -12.53 -17.06
N ILE A 377 2.23 -11.46 -17.40
CA ILE A 377 1.83 -10.45 -16.44
C ILE A 377 0.58 -10.90 -15.71
N GLN A 378 0.69 -11.06 -14.40
CA GLN A 378 -0.46 -11.23 -13.55
C GLN A 378 -1.19 -9.89 -13.43
N ASN A 379 -2.50 -9.92 -13.66
CA ASN A 379 -3.34 -8.76 -13.43
C ASN A 379 -4.42 -9.12 -12.42
N TYR A 380 -4.30 -8.56 -11.21
CA TYR A 380 -5.23 -8.80 -10.11
C TYR A 380 -6.68 -8.42 -10.46
N THR A 381 -6.88 -7.41 -11.29
CA THR A 381 -8.22 -6.99 -11.71
C THR A 381 -8.90 -8.02 -12.62
N GLN A 382 -8.13 -8.76 -13.43
CA GLN A 382 -8.66 -9.85 -14.24
C GLN A 382 -9.12 -11.04 -13.38
N TRP A 383 -8.39 -11.35 -12.30
CA TRP A 383 -8.81 -12.42 -11.39
C TRP A 383 -10.18 -12.11 -10.79
N SER A 384 -10.37 -10.89 -10.28
CA SER A 384 -11.63 -10.47 -9.64
C SER A 384 -12.85 -10.56 -10.56
N THR A 385 -12.64 -10.59 -11.87
CA THR A 385 -13.71 -10.67 -12.87
C THR A 385 -13.84 -12.03 -13.55
N SER A 386 -12.99 -12.99 -13.18
CA SER A 386 -13.01 -14.34 -13.75
C SER A 386 -14.03 -15.23 -13.02
N PHE A 387 -14.83 -15.98 -13.76
CA PHE A 387 -15.91 -16.84 -13.24
C PHE A 387 -15.84 -18.25 -13.84
N PRO A 388 -16.34 -19.29 -13.12
CA PRO A 388 -17.06 -19.24 -11.85
C PRO A 388 -16.16 -19.09 -10.63
N ILE A 389 -16.77 -18.70 -9.49
CA ILE A 389 -16.11 -18.76 -8.18
C ILE A 389 -16.36 -20.13 -7.59
N THR A 390 -15.29 -20.81 -7.17
CA THR A 390 -15.33 -22.13 -6.56
C THR A 390 -14.88 -22.06 -5.11
N PRO A 391 -15.80 -22.05 -4.11
CA PRO A 391 -15.43 -22.04 -2.70
C PRO A 391 -14.57 -23.26 -2.32
N LEU A 392 -13.57 -23.01 -1.46
CA LEU A 392 -12.73 -24.02 -0.83
C LEU A 392 -13.19 -24.31 0.61
N PRO A 393 -12.68 -25.35 1.29
CA PRO A 393 -13.08 -25.66 2.66
C PRO A 393 -12.98 -24.46 3.63
N GLY A 394 -11.95 -23.63 3.53
CA GLY A 394 -11.74 -22.44 4.37
C GLY A 394 -12.73 -21.30 4.14
N TYR A 395 -13.53 -21.35 3.08
CA TYR A 395 -14.51 -20.30 2.75
C TYR A 395 -15.51 -20.02 3.88
N ARG A 396 -15.92 -21.08 4.57
CA ARG A 396 -16.88 -20.97 5.69
C ARG A 396 -16.22 -20.66 7.01
N ASP A 397 -14.91 -20.82 7.11
CA ASP A 397 -14.17 -20.68 8.36
C ASP A 397 -13.75 -19.24 8.60
N LEU A 398 -13.36 -18.50 7.57
CA LEU A 398 -13.05 -17.06 7.66
C LEU A 398 -14.34 -16.25 7.82
N LYS A 399 -14.42 -15.47 8.91
CA LYS A 399 -15.62 -14.66 9.26
C LYS A 399 -15.47 -13.19 8.92
N ALA A 400 -14.27 -12.66 8.97
CA ALA A 400 -13.92 -11.30 8.57
C ALA A 400 -12.43 -11.17 8.35
N TYR A 401 -12.05 -10.26 7.46
CA TYR A 401 -10.69 -9.78 7.26
C TYR A 401 -10.61 -8.27 7.50
N PHE A 402 -9.61 -7.83 8.25
CA PHE A 402 -9.36 -6.43 8.58
C PHE A 402 -8.00 -6.01 8.07
N ASN A 403 -7.95 -5.04 7.16
CA ASN A 403 -6.75 -4.53 6.52
C ASN A 403 -6.36 -3.16 7.07
N VAL A 404 -5.08 -2.88 7.13
CA VAL A 404 -4.55 -1.56 7.47
C VAL A 404 -3.43 -1.19 6.51
N ASP A 405 -3.73 -0.20 5.66
CA ASP A 405 -2.86 0.23 4.57
C ASP A 405 -3.31 1.59 4.02
N ASN A 406 -3.15 2.65 4.83
CA ASN A 406 -3.44 4.03 4.44
C ASN A 406 -2.49 5.00 5.16
N GLY A 407 -1.22 4.61 5.30
CA GLY A 407 -0.18 5.39 5.94
C GLY A 407 0.02 5.07 7.42
N SER A 408 0.46 6.04 8.22
CA SER A 408 0.94 5.82 9.60
C SER A 408 0.14 6.57 10.68
N GLY A 409 -1.00 7.19 10.33
CA GLY A 409 -1.78 8.00 11.26
C GLY A 409 -2.71 7.18 12.18
N LYS A 410 -3.43 7.88 13.05
CA LYS A 410 -4.45 7.26 13.92
C LYS A 410 -5.54 6.61 13.10
N LEU A 411 -6.02 5.46 13.57
CA LEU A 411 -7.27 4.89 13.06
C LEU A 411 -8.44 5.78 13.49
N ARG A 412 -9.30 6.13 12.52
CA ARG A 412 -10.46 6.99 12.73
C ARG A 412 -11.76 6.21 12.69
N GLY A 413 -11.71 5.00 12.15
CA GLY A 413 -12.83 4.11 11.94
C GLY A 413 -12.54 3.07 10.88
N ILE A 414 -13.59 2.63 10.19
CA ILE A 414 -13.51 1.56 9.20
C ILE A 414 -14.46 1.82 8.04
N TYR A 415 -14.03 1.44 6.83
CA TYR A 415 -14.90 1.35 5.65
C TYR A 415 -15.69 0.03 5.72
N ALA A 416 -16.99 0.11 5.52
CA ALA A 416 -17.85 -1.09 5.47
C ALA A 416 -17.91 -1.71 4.07
N GLU A 417 -17.16 -1.18 3.13
CA GLU A 417 -16.92 -1.69 1.77
C GLU A 417 -18.23 -2.01 1.01
N GLY A 418 -19.19 -1.09 1.08
CA GLY A 418 -20.51 -1.28 0.50
C GLY A 418 -21.40 -2.30 1.25
N ASN A 419 -20.90 -2.95 2.29
CA ASN A 419 -21.66 -3.89 3.12
C ASN A 419 -22.50 -3.16 4.18
N ALA A 420 -23.57 -2.51 3.75
CA ALA A 420 -24.44 -1.74 4.64
C ALA A 420 -25.00 -2.58 5.81
N GLY A 421 -25.16 -3.90 5.63
CA GLY A 421 -25.62 -4.81 6.68
C GLY A 421 -24.58 -5.02 7.79
N ALA A 422 -23.30 -4.79 7.54
CA ALA A 422 -22.23 -4.89 8.53
C ALA A 422 -22.11 -3.64 9.42
N VAL A 423 -22.59 -2.49 8.96
CA VAL A 423 -22.43 -1.18 9.63
C VAL A 423 -22.86 -1.19 11.11
N PRO A 424 -24.03 -1.73 11.50
CA PRO A 424 -24.44 -1.73 12.91
C PRO A 424 -23.47 -2.51 13.81
N LEU A 425 -22.96 -3.63 13.32
CA LEU A 425 -22.07 -4.50 14.09
C LEU A 425 -20.67 -3.89 14.20
N LEU A 426 -20.16 -3.32 13.11
CA LEU A 426 -18.89 -2.59 13.10
C LEU A 426 -18.94 -1.38 14.05
N HIS A 427 -20.03 -0.63 14.08
CA HIS A 427 -20.24 0.43 15.06
C HIS A 427 -20.22 -0.08 16.51
N GLN A 428 -20.86 -1.22 16.77
CA GLN A 428 -20.85 -1.82 18.10
C GLN A 428 -19.43 -2.17 18.54
N TRP A 429 -18.63 -2.78 17.66
CA TRP A 429 -17.26 -3.19 17.96
C TRP A 429 -16.30 -1.99 18.11
N LEU A 430 -16.52 -0.89 17.38
CA LEU A 430 -15.71 0.33 17.50
C LEU A 430 -16.14 1.25 18.64
N ALA A 431 -17.34 1.08 19.19
CA ALA A 431 -17.88 1.96 20.23
C ALA A 431 -16.92 2.18 21.43
N PRO A 432 -16.19 1.17 21.93
CA PRO A 432 -15.23 1.36 23.02
C PRO A 432 -14.10 2.34 22.69
N PHE A 433 -13.77 2.52 21.42
CA PHE A 433 -12.64 3.32 20.93
C PHE A 433 -13.07 4.71 20.42
N ALA A 434 -14.35 5.06 20.53
CA ALA A 434 -14.88 6.36 20.10
C ALA A 434 -14.17 7.53 20.80
N SER A 435 -13.86 7.41 22.11
CA SER A 435 -13.11 8.42 22.86
C SER A 435 -11.64 8.56 22.41
N MET A 436 -11.10 7.55 21.72
CA MET A 436 -9.77 7.58 21.10
C MET A 436 -9.82 8.10 19.65
N GLY A 437 -11.00 8.49 19.16
CA GLY A 437 -11.24 9.02 17.83
C GLY A 437 -11.49 7.96 16.74
N ALA A 438 -11.72 6.70 17.11
CA ALA A 438 -11.86 5.57 16.18
C ALA A 438 -13.29 4.98 16.13
N GLY A 439 -14.32 5.81 16.28
CA GLY A 439 -15.73 5.36 16.37
C GLY A 439 -16.51 5.42 15.04
N THR A 440 -15.91 5.80 13.93
CA THR A 440 -16.62 6.03 12.67
C THR A 440 -16.70 4.77 11.83
N VAL A 441 -17.86 4.53 11.22
CA VAL A 441 -18.06 3.52 10.17
C VAL A 441 -18.68 4.24 8.99
N VAL A 442 -18.08 4.13 7.82
CA VAL A 442 -18.63 4.66 6.58
C VAL A 442 -19.02 3.52 5.65
N ALA A 443 -20.13 3.72 4.92
CA ALA A 443 -20.63 2.68 4.01
C ALA A 443 -19.84 2.59 2.69
N ALA A 444 -19.01 3.60 2.41
CA ALA A 444 -18.25 3.68 1.16
C ALA A 444 -17.31 2.48 0.98
N PRO A 445 -17.13 2.02 -0.26
CA PRO A 445 -16.04 1.11 -0.61
C PRO A 445 -14.73 1.90 -0.73
N THR A 446 -13.63 1.19 -0.52
CA THR A 446 -12.28 1.62 -0.91
C THR A 446 -11.64 0.51 -1.74
N GLY A 447 -10.44 0.70 -2.22
CA GLY A 447 -9.80 -0.27 -3.11
C GLY A 447 -8.29 -0.18 -3.04
N GLY A 448 -7.62 -0.90 -3.95
CA GLY A 448 -6.19 -0.75 -4.18
C GLY A 448 -5.30 -1.47 -3.19
N THR A 449 -5.82 -2.27 -2.25
CA THR A 449 -5.03 -3.05 -1.29
C THR A 449 -5.66 -4.41 -0.95
N ASP A 450 -5.03 -5.19 -0.09
CA ASP A 450 -5.20 -6.63 0.12
C ASP A 450 -6.61 -7.13 0.51
N HIS A 451 -7.50 -6.26 1.00
CA HIS A 451 -8.88 -6.67 1.35
C HIS A 451 -9.76 -6.99 0.14
N VAL A 452 -9.43 -6.41 -1.04
CA VAL A 452 -10.29 -6.51 -2.23
C VAL A 452 -10.51 -7.93 -2.73
N PHE A 453 -9.58 -8.86 -2.51
CA PHE A 453 -9.76 -10.25 -2.93
C PHE A 453 -10.69 -11.02 -2.02
N PHE A 454 -10.71 -10.73 -0.73
CA PHE A 454 -11.68 -11.31 0.21
C PHE A 454 -13.09 -10.87 -0.17
N GLU A 455 -13.28 -9.60 -0.44
CA GLU A 455 -14.58 -9.06 -0.87
C GLU A 455 -15.02 -9.64 -2.20
N SER A 456 -14.10 -9.75 -3.16
CA SER A 456 -14.43 -10.24 -4.50
C SER A 456 -14.95 -11.67 -4.52
N VAL A 457 -14.77 -12.44 -3.43
CA VAL A 457 -15.34 -13.75 -3.23
C VAL A 457 -16.46 -13.77 -2.17
N GLY A 458 -16.89 -12.60 -1.67
CA GLY A 458 -18.01 -12.44 -0.74
C GLY A 458 -17.66 -12.59 0.72
N ILE A 459 -16.38 -12.71 1.08
CA ILE A 459 -15.94 -12.67 2.48
C ILE A 459 -15.99 -11.20 2.96
N PRO A 460 -16.51 -10.91 4.16
CA PRO A 460 -16.44 -9.55 4.72
C PRO A 460 -14.98 -9.13 4.90
N GLY A 461 -14.48 -8.31 4.00
CA GLY A 461 -13.16 -7.64 4.04
C GLY A 461 -13.37 -6.16 4.35
N PHE A 462 -12.47 -5.55 5.10
CA PHE A 462 -12.63 -4.17 5.53
C PHE A 462 -11.27 -3.48 5.63
N GLN A 463 -11.22 -2.23 5.17
CA GLN A 463 -10.06 -1.34 5.32
C GLN A 463 -10.32 -0.33 6.44
N PHE A 464 -9.34 -0.10 7.32
CA PHE A 464 -9.43 0.96 8.31
C PHE A 464 -9.29 2.35 7.69
N ILE A 465 -10.00 3.32 8.25
CA ILE A 465 -9.81 4.75 7.96
C ILE A 465 -8.67 5.25 8.83
N GLN A 466 -7.63 5.80 8.21
CA GLN A 466 -6.49 6.40 8.91
C GLN A 466 -6.38 7.89 8.67
N ASP A 467 -5.79 8.63 9.63
CA ASP A 467 -5.31 9.97 9.37
C ASP A 467 -4.19 9.90 8.31
N PRO A 468 -4.28 10.62 7.20
CA PRO A 468 -3.29 10.50 6.13
C PRO A 468 -1.92 11.07 6.51
N LEU A 469 -1.84 11.94 7.52
CA LEU A 469 -0.64 12.72 7.85
C LEU A 469 -0.09 13.39 6.58
N ASP A 470 1.06 12.99 6.11
CA ASP A 470 1.67 13.41 4.86
C ASP A 470 1.83 12.26 3.85
N TYR A 471 1.12 11.14 4.06
CA TYR A 471 1.17 9.96 3.21
C TYR A 471 0.87 10.31 1.75
N GLU A 472 -0.35 10.77 1.47
CA GLU A 472 -0.80 11.08 0.12
C GLU A 472 -0.03 12.25 -0.51
N SER A 473 0.39 13.22 0.30
CA SER A 473 1.01 14.43 -0.22
C SER A 473 2.44 14.24 -0.67
N ARG A 474 3.22 13.36 0.00
CA ARG A 474 4.64 13.24 -0.29
C ARG A 474 5.33 11.94 0.12
N VAL A 475 4.76 11.13 1.02
CA VAL A 475 5.45 9.95 1.58
C VAL A 475 5.19 8.69 0.77
N HIS A 476 3.93 8.43 0.39
CA HIS A 476 3.50 7.26 -0.38
C HIS A 476 4.39 7.03 -1.61
N HIS A 477 4.99 5.86 -1.73
CA HIS A 477 5.93 5.47 -2.79
C HIS A 477 7.07 6.47 -3.00
N SER A 478 7.70 6.97 -1.93
CA SER A 478 8.76 7.97 -2.11
C SER A 478 10.01 7.72 -1.29
N ASN A 479 11.09 8.38 -1.70
CA ASN A 479 12.40 8.31 -1.03
C ASN A 479 12.45 8.97 0.36
N ILE A 480 11.35 9.56 0.81
CA ILE A 480 11.22 10.09 2.18
C ILE A 480 10.31 9.24 3.05
N ASP A 481 9.89 8.06 2.59
CA ASP A 481 9.13 7.12 3.41
C ASP A 481 10.03 6.44 4.45
N THR A 482 10.31 7.16 5.52
CA THR A 482 11.21 6.79 6.61
C THR A 482 10.50 6.83 7.95
N LEU A 483 11.12 6.26 8.98
CA LEU A 483 10.56 6.18 10.35
C LEU A 483 10.13 7.56 10.92
N ASP A 484 10.74 8.65 10.48
CA ASP A 484 10.37 10.01 10.90
C ASP A 484 8.91 10.38 10.60
N HIS A 485 8.29 9.73 9.60
CA HIS A 485 6.89 9.91 9.22
C HIS A 485 5.92 9.05 10.04
N VAL A 486 6.42 8.18 10.92
CA VAL A 486 5.63 7.34 11.83
C VAL A 486 5.56 7.99 13.21
N LYS A 487 4.36 8.10 13.77
CA LYS A 487 4.14 8.80 15.05
C LYS A 487 3.77 7.82 16.17
N ALA A 488 4.55 7.81 17.25
CA ALA A 488 4.44 6.83 18.33
C ALA A 488 3.03 6.74 18.95
N GLU A 489 2.34 7.86 19.14
CA GLU A 489 0.98 7.85 19.71
C GLU A 489 -0.04 7.29 18.72
N ASP A 490 0.16 7.54 17.43
CA ASP A 490 -0.74 7.06 16.39
C ASP A 490 -0.61 5.53 16.25
N MET A 491 0.62 5.02 16.29
CA MET A 491 0.89 3.57 16.26
C MET A 491 0.30 2.83 17.46
N ARG A 492 0.45 3.40 18.67
CA ARG A 492 -0.15 2.83 19.89
C ARG A 492 -1.67 2.76 19.77
N GLN A 493 -2.29 3.88 19.38
CA GLN A 493 -3.74 3.96 19.22
C GLN A 493 -4.22 2.96 18.16
N ALA A 494 -3.56 2.88 17.02
CA ALA A 494 -3.95 1.99 15.93
C ALA A 494 -3.86 0.50 16.34
N ALA A 495 -2.77 0.11 17.02
CA ALA A 495 -2.62 -1.26 17.52
C ALA A 495 -3.66 -1.63 18.57
N VAL A 496 -4.01 -0.69 19.47
CA VAL A 496 -5.08 -0.87 20.46
C VAL A 496 -6.44 -1.06 19.78
N VAL A 497 -6.78 -0.22 18.80
CA VAL A 497 -8.05 -0.32 18.07
C VAL A 497 -8.11 -1.64 17.30
N MET A 498 -7.03 -2.01 16.60
CA MET A 498 -6.94 -3.29 15.89
C MET A 498 -7.12 -4.48 16.83
N ALA A 499 -6.40 -4.52 17.96
CA ALA A 499 -6.50 -5.59 18.94
C ALA A 499 -7.93 -5.73 19.50
N GLY A 500 -8.57 -4.60 19.81
CA GLY A 500 -9.93 -4.58 20.32
C GLY A 500 -10.96 -5.05 19.29
N MET A 501 -10.87 -4.56 18.05
CA MET A 501 -11.74 -4.99 16.95
C MET A 501 -11.63 -6.50 16.70
N LEU A 502 -10.41 -7.03 16.70
CA LEU A 502 -10.17 -8.46 16.53
C LEU A 502 -10.78 -9.27 17.67
N LEU A 503 -10.68 -8.80 18.90
CA LEU A 503 -11.28 -9.47 20.06
C LEU A 503 -12.80 -9.46 19.98
N GLU A 504 -13.41 -8.31 19.67
CA GLU A 504 -14.87 -8.19 19.50
C GLU A 504 -15.37 -9.10 18.38
N ALA A 505 -14.72 -9.08 17.21
CA ALA A 505 -15.06 -9.94 16.10
C ALA A 505 -14.89 -11.44 16.41
N ALA A 506 -13.81 -11.80 17.13
CA ALA A 506 -13.53 -13.18 17.49
C ALA A 506 -14.52 -13.74 18.52
N ASN A 507 -15.07 -12.89 19.40
CA ASN A 507 -16.00 -13.29 20.46
C ASN A 507 -17.48 -13.13 20.10
N SER A 508 -17.80 -12.37 19.04
CA SER A 508 -19.18 -12.11 18.65
C SER A 508 -19.95 -13.38 18.32
N ASP A 509 -21.17 -13.50 18.84
CA ASP A 509 -22.13 -14.53 18.43
C ASP A 509 -22.86 -14.14 17.13
N GLN A 510 -22.83 -12.86 16.78
CA GLN A 510 -23.39 -12.36 15.53
C GLN A 510 -22.43 -12.62 14.37
N VAL A 511 -22.99 -12.93 13.21
CA VAL A 511 -22.23 -13.15 11.98
C VAL A 511 -22.37 -11.91 11.11
N LEU A 512 -21.26 -11.41 10.61
CA LEU A 512 -21.27 -10.36 9.61
C LEU A 512 -21.98 -10.86 8.34
N PRO A 513 -22.87 -10.07 7.75
CA PRO A 513 -23.48 -10.43 6.48
C PRO A 513 -22.42 -10.44 5.37
N THR A 514 -22.53 -11.42 4.49
CA THR A 514 -21.71 -11.49 3.28
C THR A 514 -22.36 -10.68 2.16
N LEU A 515 -21.55 -10.06 1.31
CA LEU A 515 -22.06 -9.46 0.08
C LEU A 515 -22.44 -10.56 -0.91
N PRO A 516 -23.53 -10.40 -1.68
CA PRO A 516 -23.84 -11.30 -2.76
C PRO A 516 -22.73 -11.26 -3.81
N VAL A 517 -22.16 -12.40 -4.15
CA VAL A 517 -21.18 -12.51 -5.21
C VAL A 517 -21.88 -12.81 -6.52
N PRO A 518 -21.63 -12.07 -7.60
CA PRO A 518 -22.19 -12.37 -8.91
C PRO A 518 -21.81 -13.78 -9.37
N SER A 519 -22.70 -14.47 -10.06
CA SER A 519 -22.40 -15.79 -10.65
C SER A 519 -21.71 -15.70 -12.01
N GLN A 520 -21.67 -14.51 -12.59
CA GLN A 520 -21.05 -14.18 -13.88
C GLN A 520 -20.60 -12.73 -13.86
N PRO A 521 -19.72 -12.30 -14.77
CA PRO A 521 -19.28 -10.92 -14.84
C PRO A 521 -20.47 -9.97 -14.92
N VAL A 522 -20.60 -9.08 -13.95
CA VAL A 522 -21.53 -7.95 -14.03
C VAL A 522 -20.79 -6.84 -14.73
N ILE A 523 -20.92 -6.79 -16.05
CA ILE A 523 -20.52 -5.61 -16.78
C ILE A 523 -21.69 -4.66 -16.62
N THR A 524 -21.55 -3.62 -15.82
CA THR A 524 -22.16 -2.34 -16.08
C THR A 524 -22.56 -1.59 -14.82
N ASP A 525 -22.18 -0.36 -14.76
CA ASP A 525 -23.07 0.72 -14.32
C ASP A 525 -24.37 0.62 -15.13
N PRO A 526 -25.52 0.23 -14.55
CA PRO A 526 -26.78 0.09 -15.30
C PRO A 526 -27.26 1.43 -15.89
N PHE A 527 -26.60 2.52 -15.55
CA PHE A 527 -26.84 3.86 -16.06
C PHE A 527 -25.79 4.34 -17.06
N LYS A 528 -24.74 3.54 -17.33
CA LYS A 528 -23.76 3.84 -18.36
C LYS A 528 -24.32 3.42 -19.72
N TYR A 529 -24.93 4.37 -20.42
CA TYR A 529 -25.30 4.15 -21.81
C TYR A 529 -24.04 4.22 -22.68
N ASP A 530 -23.71 3.11 -23.31
CA ASP A 530 -22.78 3.13 -24.41
C ASP A 530 -23.45 3.81 -25.60
N TYR A 531 -23.17 5.09 -25.78
CA TYR A 531 -23.53 5.76 -27.02
C TYR A 531 -22.65 5.16 -28.12
N PRO A 532 -23.23 4.62 -29.22
CA PRO A 532 -22.42 4.20 -30.34
C PRO A 532 -21.62 5.41 -30.84
N GLU A 533 -20.31 5.20 -31.04
CA GLU A 533 -19.46 6.23 -31.63
C GLU A 533 -20.12 6.77 -32.91
N PRO A 534 -20.18 8.08 -33.15
CA PRO A 534 -20.69 8.62 -34.39
C PRO A 534 -19.82 8.08 -35.52
N LYS A 535 -20.48 7.48 -36.54
CA LYS A 535 -19.83 6.90 -37.71
C LYS A 535 -19.12 7.97 -38.52
#